data_76283fd2bb9f4cc8123a2635f95e9b60
#
_entry.id   76283fd2bb9f4cc8123a2635f95e9b60
#
_cell.length_a   1.000
_cell.length_b   1.000
_cell.length_c   1.000
_cell.angle_alpha   90.00
_cell.angle_beta   90.00
_cell.angle_gamma   90.00
#
_symmetry.space_group_name_H-M   'P 1'
#
loop_
_entity.id
_entity.type
_entity.pdbx_description
1 polymer ?
#
loop_
_entity_poly.entity_id
_entity_poly.type
_entity_poly.pdbx_seq_one_letter_code
_entity_poly.pdbx_strand_id
1 'polypeptide(L)'
;MSISPSELGPLFKQHFDGRRFVVVSNREPYEHRWSEEVGEMDVRRPAGGLTSALDPLMQALGGMWVAWGSGEADAAAVDPEGRTRVPPENPSYTLRRVWLTHHDIHRYYLGFSNQFMWPLCHLRPDLTRIRARYWERYRRVNRRFAEAVLEEVRGKEAAIWFQDYHLALAPLFVRARRPDLALAHFWHIPFPPMEIFRLSPQAGYLLRGMLANDLMGFHLPGFADNFLRCARRLAGAEVDFAARTATLDGHTCYVGDFPISIDLDQFRDAATAPGVE
;
A
#
# COMPACT_ATOMS: atom_id res chain seq x y z
N MET A 1 -12.10 -21.36 -2.40
CA MET A 1 -11.97 -21.34 -3.87
C MET A 1 -10.83 -20.39 -4.19
N SER A 2 -9.81 -20.83 -4.90
CA SER A 2 -8.80 -19.95 -5.47
C SER A 2 -9.34 -19.39 -6.78
N ILE A 3 -9.33 -18.07 -6.90
CA ILE A 3 -9.74 -17.38 -8.15
C ILE A 3 -8.48 -17.26 -9.01
N SER A 4 -8.53 -17.71 -10.25
CA SER A 4 -7.40 -17.56 -11.18
C SER A 4 -7.27 -16.09 -11.65
N PRO A 5 -6.08 -15.64 -12.07
CA PRO A 5 -5.92 -14.30 -12.63
C PRO A 5 -6.87 -13.99 -13.80
N SER A 6 -7.22 -14.99 -14.61
CA SER A 6 -8.17 -14.84 -15.72
C SER A 6 -9.61 -14.57 -15.28
N GLU A 7 -9.99 -14.99 -14.07
CA GLU A 7 -11.34 -14.78 -13.51
C GLU A 7 -11.46 -13.41 -12.82
N LEU A 8 -10.32 -12.79 -12.42
CA LEU A 8 -10.31 -11.52 -11.71
C LEU A 8 -10.84 -10.36 -12.56
N GLY A 9 -10.48 -10.31 -13.84
CA GLY A 9 -10.96 -9.27 -14.76
C GLY A 9 -12.48 -9.21 -14.88
N PRO A 10 -13.17 -10.32 -15.17
CA PRO A 10 -14.63 -10.39 -15.16
C PRO A 10 -15.27 -10.01 -13.83
N LEU A 11 -14.73 -10.51 -12.69
CA LEU A 11 -15.24 -10.18 -11.36
C LEU A 11 -15.08 -8.69 -11.04
N PHE A 12 -13.90 -8.12 -11.34
CA PHE A 12 -13.68 -6.69 -11.14
C PHE A 12 -14.65 -5.86 -11.99
N LYS A 13 -14.83 -6.22 -13.25
CA LYS A 13 -15.79 -5.55 -14.13
C LYS A 13 -17.22 -5.66 -13.60
N GLN A 14 -17.62 -6.82 -13.10
CA GLN A 14 -18.95 -7.03 -12.53
C GLN A 14 -19.25 -6.12 -11.33
N HIS A 15 -18.26 -5.89 -10.46
CA HIS A 15 -18.45 -5.16 -9.18
C HIS A 15 -17.98 -3.71 -9.23
N PHE A 16 -17.08 -3.37 -10.15
CA PHE A 16 -16.44 -2.05 -10.26
C PHE A 16 -16.53 -1.48 -11.69
N ASP A 17 -17.57 -1.85 -12.44
CA ASP A 17 -17.71 -1.45 -13.84
C ASP A 17 -17.58 0.08 -14.02
N GLY A 18 -16.75 0.46 -14.98
CA GLY A 18 -16.44 1.87 -15.27
C GLY A 18 -15.52 2.56 -14.25
N ARG A 19 -15.21 1.95 -13.11
CA ARG A 19 -14.30 2.51 -12.10
C ARG A 19 -12.84 2.24 -12.44
N ARG A 20 -12.02 3.26 -12.27
CA ARG A 20 -10.56 3.10 -12.38
C ARG A 20 -10.01 2.36 -11.17
N PHE A 21 -9.22 1.30 -11.39
CA PHE A 21 -8.51 0.63 -10.31
C PHE A 21 -7.15 1.30 -10.06
N VAL A 22 -6.86 1.65 -8.81
CA VAL A 22 -5.61 2.32 -8.41
C VAL A 22 -5.00 1.60 -7.23
N VAL A 23 -3.80 1.03 -7.41
CA VAL A 23 -2.97 0.53 -6.31
C VAL A 23 -2.02 1.63 -5.87
N VAL A 24 -1.82 1.78 -4.56
CA VAL A 24 -0.90 2.77 -3.98
C VAL A 24 0.02 2.09 -2.99
N SER A 25 1.32 2.09 -3.26
CA SER A 25 2.32 1.46 -2.38
C SER A 25 3.57 2.32 -2.22
N ASN A 26 4.36 2.04 -1.18
CA ASN A 26 5.64 2.73 -1.03
C ASN A 26 6.65 2.28 -2.10
N ARG A 27 6.75 0.97 -2.37
CA ARG A 27 7.66 0.44 -3.41
C ARG A 27 6.97 0.31 -4.75
N GLU A 28 7.72 0.57 -5.81
CA GLU A 28 7.30 0.39 -7.20
C GLU A 28 7.58 -1.04 -7.69
N PRO A 29 6.81 -1.52 -8.68
CA PRO A 29 7.01 -2.85 -9.27
C PRO A 29 8.18 -2.93 -10.27
N TYR A 30 8.58 -1.79 -10.84
CA TYR A 30 9.64 -1.69 -11.86
C TYR A 30 10.52 -0.48 -11.57
N GLU A 31 11.82 -0.71 -11.34
CA GLU A 31 12.86 0.30 -11.17
C GLU A 31 13.67 0.43 -12.46
N HIS A 32 13.86 1.64 -12.95
CA HIS A 32 14.78 1.89 -14.08
C HIS A 32 16.15 2.27 -13.55
N ARG A 33 17.18 1.71 -14.17
CA ARG A 33 18.58 1.96 -13.84
C ARG A 33 19.36 2.23 -15.10
N TRP A 34 20.46 2.96 -14.98
CA TRP A 34 21.39 3.08 -16.07
C TRP A 34 22.16 1.77 -16.21
N SER A 35 22.20 1.23 -17.43
CA SER A 35 23.04 0.08 -17.77
C SER A 35 24.52 0.44 -17.70
N GLU A 36 25.39 -0.55 -17.55
CA GLU A 36 26.83 -0.37 -17.70
C GLU A 36 27.20 0.04 -19.14
N GLU A 37 26.38 -0.29 -20.11
CA GLU A 37 26.51 0.20 -21.49
C GLU A 37 25.99 1.64 -21.59
N VAL A 38 26.83 2.51 -22.14
CA VAL A 38 26.59 3.95 -22.18
C VAL A 38 25.31 4.29 -22.95
N GLY A 39 24.36 4.93 -22.28
CA GLY A 39 23.11 5.42 -22.86
C GLY A 39 21.97 4.42 -22.89
N GLU A 40 22.17 3.20 -22.39
CA GLU A 40 21.11 2.22 -22.25
C GLU A 40 20.49 2.26 -20.86
N MET A 41 19.24 1.81 -20.77
CA MET A 41 18.45 1.79 -19.54
C MET A 41 17.91 0.38 -19.32
N ASP A 42 18.22 -0.18 -18.16
CA ASP A 42 17.70 -1.47 -17.70
C ASP A 42 16.49 -1.32 -16.81
N VAL A 43 15.60 -2.30 -16.85
CA VAL A 43 14.45 -2.38 -15.94
C VAL A 43 14.63 -3.55 -15.01
N ARG A 44 14.65 -3.25 -13.72
CA ARG A 44 14.72 -4.25 -12.65
C ARG A 44 13.35 -4.42 -11.98
N ARG A 45 12.95 -5.65 -11.72
CA ARG A 45 11.85 -5.98 -10.82
C ARG A 45 12.41 -6.11 -9.39
N PRO A 46 12.07 -5.20 -8.47
CA PRO A 46 12.57 -5.32 -7.10
C PRO A 46 12.06 -6.60 -6.45
N ALA A 47 12.92 -7.30 -5.73
CA ALA A 47 12.50 -8.44 -4.93
C ALA A 47 11.55 -7.98 -3.81
N GLY A 48 10.40 -8.63 -3.69
CA GLY A 48 9.45 -8.34 -2.61
C GLY A 48 8.10 -9.01 -2.81
N GLY A 49 7.56 -9.61 -1.75
CA GLY A 49 6.30 -10.33 -1.80
C GLY A 49 5.12 -9.47 -2.25
N LEU A 50 5.11 -8.19 -1.88
CA LEU A 50 4.06 -7.25 -2.28
C LEU A 50 3.99 -7.07 -3.81
N THR A 51 5.12 -6.74 -4.43
CA THR A 51 5.18 -6.50 -5.88
C THR A 51 4.92 -7.77 -6.65
N SER A 52 5.47 -8.91 -6.20
CA SER A 52 5.22 -10.22 -6.82
C SER A 52 3.76 -10.66 -6.76
N ALA A 53 3.04 -10.32 -5.68
CA ALA A 53 1.62 -10.65 -5.55
C ALA A 53 0.71 -9.71 -6.35
N LEU A 54 1.03 -8.41 -6.43
CA LEU A 54 0.14 -7.42 -7.03
C LEU A 54 0.40 -7.19 -8.52
N ASP A 55 1.62 -7.40 -9.02
CA ASP A 55 1.93 -7.15 -10.42
C ASP A 55 1.11 -8.01 -11.39
N PRO A 56 0.93 -9.34 -11.18
CA PRO A 56 0.03 -10.14 -11.99
C PRO A 56 -1.43 -9.66 -11.97
N LEU A 57 -1.90 -9.21 -10.80
CA LEU A 57 -3.23 -8.62 -10.66
C LEU A 57 -3.38 -7.35 -11.50
N MET A 58 -2.40 -6.45 -11.43
CA MET A 58 -2.40 -5.21 -12.20
C MET A 58 -2.30 -5.47 -13.70
N GLN A 59 -1.56 -6.47 -14.12
CA GLN A 59 -1.50 -6.88 -15.52
C GLN A 59 -2.86 -7.40 -16.03
N ALA A 60 -3.59 -8.12 -15.20
CA ALA A 60 -4.91 -8.66 -15.54
C ALA A 60 -6.02 -7.59 -15.54
N LEU A 61 -6.00 -6.67 -14.58
CA LEU A 61 -7.04 -5.65 -14.40
C LEU A 61 -6.77 -4.35 -15.17
N GLY A 62 -5.51 -4.06 -15.46
CA GLY A 62 -5.10 -2.75 -15.93
C GLY A 62 -5.17 -1.69 -14.82
N GLY A 63 -5.37 -0.43 -15.20
CA GLY A 63 -5.49 0.67 -14.25
C GLY A 63 -4.19 1.39 -13.97
N MET A 64 -3.94 1.73 -12.69
CA MET A 64 -2.79 2.53 -12.29
C MET A 64 -2.15 2.03 -11.01
N TRP A 65 -0.83 2.12 -10.95
CA TRP A 65 -0.06 1.91 -9.73
C TRP A 65 0.68 3.20 -9.37
N VAL A 66 0.39 3.76 -8.20
CA VAL A 66 1.07 4.95 -7.67
C VAL A 66 2.12 4.49 -6.66
N ALA A 67 3.38 4.81 -6.90
CA ALA A 67 4.49 4.39 -6.04
C ALA A 67 5.62 5.42 -5.99
N TRP A 68 6.53 5.28 -5.02
CA TRP A 68 7.75 6.07 -4.98
C TRP A 68 8.70 5.60 -6.07
N GLY A 69 9.15 6.55 -6.93
CA GLY A 69 10.20 6.34 -7.90
C GLY A 69 11.56 6.29 -7.20
N SER A 70 12.14 5.09 -7.08
CA SER A 70 13.36 4.81 -6.32
C SER A 70 14.56 4.47 -7.20
N GLY A 71 14.32 4.14 -8.47
CA GLY A 71 15.37 3.86 -9.46
C GLY A 71 16.08 5.14 -9.91
N GLU A 72 17.38 5.06 -10.12
CA GLU A 72 18.22 6.22 -10.49
C GLU A 72 17.89 6.78 -11.88
N ALA A 73 17.38 5.93 -12.79
CA ALA A 73 16.95 6.31 -14.13
C ALA A 73 15.44 6.55 -14.25
N ASP A 74 14.67 6.40 -13.17
CA ASP A 74 13.21 6.52 -13.19
C ASP A 74 12.72 7.86 -13.72
N ALA A 75 13.45 8.95 -13.41
CA ALA A 75 13.09 10.29 -13.87
C ALA A 75 13.25 10.45 -15.39
N ALA A 76 14.11 9.69 -16.02
CA ALA A 76 14.30 9.69 -17.47
C ALA A 76 13.30 8.77 -18.21
N ALA A 77 12.66 7.86 -17.47
CA ALA A 77 11.76 6.84 -18.01
C ALA A 77 10.28 7.20 -17.94
N VAL A 78 9.94 8.45 -17.61
CA VAL A 78 8.56 8.89 -17.42
C VAL A 78 8.19 10.08 -18.29
N ASP A 79 6.88 10.28 -18.49
CA ASP A 79 6.33 11.50 -19.06
C ASP A 79 6.45 12.70 -18.08
N PRO A 80 6.09 13.95 -18.52
CA PRO A 80 6.15 15.13 -17.65
C PRO A 80 5.31 15.01 -16.38
N GLU A 81 4.27 14.20 -16.41
CA GLU A 81 3.42 13.92 -15.25
C GLU A 81 3.98 12.82 -14.34
N GLY A 82 5.11 12.20 -14.70
CA GLY A 82 5.77 11.14 -13.93
C GLY A 82 5.15 9.75 -14.13
N ARG A 83 4.59 9.48 -15.32
CA ARG A 83 3.96 8.22 -15.68
C ARG A 83 4.80 7.44 -16.68
N THR A 84 4.74 6.12 -16.57
CA THR A 84 5.26 5.20 -17.60
C THR A 84 4.33 3.99 -17.75
N ARG A 85 4.38 3.35 -18.90
CA ARG A 85 3.61 2.13 -19.16
C ARG A 85 4.44 0.91 -18.82
N VAL A 86 3.85 -0.03 -18.07
CA VAL A 86 4.52 -1.24 -17.59
C VAL A 86 3.61 -2.48 -17.73
N PRO A 87 4.17 -3.72 -17.78
CA PRO A 87 5.60 -4.05 -17.89
C PRO A 87 6.22 -3.52 -19.19
N PRO A 88 7.53 -3.27 -19.27
CA PRO A 88 8.16 -2.75 -20.50
C PRO A 88 7.93 -3.63 -21.73
N GLU A 89 8.01 -4.95 -21.56
CA GLU A 89 7.84 -5.95 -22.59
C GLU A 89 6.41 -6.11 -23.12
N ASN A 90 5.41 -5.82 -22.27
CA ASN A 90 3.98 -5.93 -22.61
C ASN A 90 3.14 -4.95 -21.77
N PRO A 91 3.12 -3.65 -22.11
CA PRO A 91 2.50 -2.62 -21.29
C PRO A 91 1.00 -2.80 -21.11
N SER A 92 0.57 -3.15 -19.88
CA SER A 92 -0.82 -3.42 -19.53
C SER A 92 -1.44 -2.39 -18.59
N TYR A 93 -0.63 -1.71 -17.74
CA TYR A 93 -1.10 -0.67 -16.83
C TYR A 93 -0.15 0.52 -16.76
N THR A 94 -0.54 1.58 -16.05
CA THR A 94 0.28 2.79 -15.88
C THR A 94 0.91 2.81 -14.49
N LEU A 95 2.22 3.02 -14.41
CA LEU A 95 2.94 3.33 -13.18
C LEU A 95 3.10 4.85 -13.07
N ARG A 96 2.59 5.46 -11.99
CA ARG A 96 2.73 6.88 -11.63
C ARG A 96 3.73 7.00 -10.48
N ARG A 97 4.82 7.72 -10.69
CA ARG A 97 5.86 7.88 -9.69
C ARG A 97 5.66 9.11 -8.83
N VAL A 98 5.88 8.95 -7.54
CA VAL A 98 5.93 10.02 -6.54
C VAL A 98 7.39 10.26 -6.18
N TRP A 99 7.88 11.47 -6.37
CA TRP A 99 9.27 11.78 -6.10
C TRP A 99 9.48 12.11 -4.62
N LEU A 100 10.48 11.45 -4.00
CA LEU A 100 10.89 11.67 -2.63
C LEU A 100 12.32 12.22 -2.59
N THR A 101 12.53 13.25 -1.78
CA THR A 101 13.88 13.78 -1.52
C THR A 101 14.64 12.87 -0.56
N HIS A 102 15.96 13.01 -0.47
CA HIS A 102 16.78 12.33 0.54
C HIS A 102 16.26 12.55 1.97
N HIS A 103 15.76 13.77 2.27
CA HIS A 103 15.13 14.08 3.55
C HIS A 103 13.83 13.32 3.78
N ASP A 104 13.03 13.11 2.72
CA ASP A 104 11.81 12.29 2.80
C ASP A 104 12.19 10.85 3.12
N ILE A 105 13.09 10.28 2.34
CA ILE A 105 13.56 8.89 2.52
C ILE A 105 14.10 8.68 3.94
N HIS A 106 15.00 9.54 4.40
CA HIS A 106 15.61 9.41 5.71
C HIS A 106 14.61 9.51 6.86
N ARG A 107 13.60 10.40 6.78
CA ARG A 107 12.71 10.68 7.91
C ARG A 107 11.38 9.93 7.85
N TYR A 108 10.83 9.75 6.65
CA TYR A 108 9.59 9.01 6.44
C TYR A 108 9.86 7.51 6.38
N TYR A 109 10.69 7.05 5.41
CA TYR A 109 10.90 5.63 5.16
C TYR A 109 11.82 5.00 6.21
N LEU A 110 13.08 5.45 6.30
CA LEU A 110 14.02 4.90 7.28
C LEU A 110 13.66 5.30 8.72
N GLY A 111 13.12 6.49 8.92
CA GLY A 111 12.79 7.03 10.24
C GLY A 111 11.46 6.50 10.77
N PHE A 112 10.33 7.14 10.41
CA PHE A 112 9.04 6.79 11.00
C PHE A 112 8.59 5.37 10.65
N SER A 113 8.72 4.96 9.39
CA SER A 113 8.28 3.64 8.97
C SER A 113 9.15 2.53 9.56
N ASN A 114 10.47 2.53 9.31
CA ASN A 114 11.32 1.38 9.65
C ASN A 114 11.93 1.43 11.05
N GLN A 115 12.21 2.62 11.62
CA GLN A 115 12.77 2.72 12.98
C GLN A 115 11.71 2.90 14.07
N PHE A 116 10.45 3.16 13.70
CA PHE A 116 9.38 3.30 14.68
C PHE A 116 8.22 2.33 14.42
N MET A 117 7.49 2.43 13.30
CA MET A 117 6.30 1.60 13.06
C MET A 117 6.63 0.12 12.95
N TRP A 118 7.65 -0.23 12.17
CA TRP A 118 8.00 -1.62 11.94
C TRP A 118 8.36 -2.37 13.24
N PRO A 119 9.30 -1.92 14.09
CA PRO A 119 9.62 -2.61 15.34
C PRO A 119 8.44 -2.58 16.33
N LEU A 120 7.65 -1.49 16.39
CA LEU A 120 6.47 -1.43 17.24
C LEU A 120 5.48 -2.53 16.87
N CYS A 121 5.19 -2.69 15.58
CA CYS A 121 4.26 -3.70 15.09
C CYS A 121 4.79 -5.13 15.26
N HIS A 122 6.11 -5.32 15.28
CA HIS A 122 6.76 -6.61 15.54
C HIS A 122 7.03 -6.87 17.03
N LEU A 123 6.32 -6.18 17.93
CA LEU A 123 6.41 -6.34 19.38
C LEU A 123 7.81 -6.07 19.97
N ARG A 124 8.57 -5.19 19.31
CA ARG A 124 9.89 -4.74 19.74
C ARG A 124 9.90 -3.23 20.06
N PRO A 125 9.09 -2.78 21.04
CA PRO A 125 9.05 -1.38 21.43
C PRO A 125 10.43 -0.88 21.96
N ASP A 126 11.26 -1.77 22.46
CA ASP A 126 12.64 -1.52 22.87
C ASP A 126 13.55 -1.01 21.74
N LEU A 127 13.24 -1.35 20.49
CA LEU A 127 13.98 -0.91 19.30
C LEU A 127 13.41 0.37 18.67
N THR A 128 12.27 0.87 19.15
CA THR A 128 11.61 2.02 18.53
C THR A 128 12.39 3.32 18.78
N ARG A 129 12.42 4.18 17.76
CA ARG A 129 13.00 5.52 17.84
C ARG A 129 11.94 6.57 17.49
N ILE A 130 11.43 7.26 18.52
CA ILE A 130 10.41 8.30 18.38
C ILE A 130 11.10 9.65 18.19
N ARG A 131 10.80 10.32 17.07
CA ARG A 131 11.25 11.69 16.80
C ARG A 131 10.15 12.50 16.13
N ALA A 132 9.79 13.66 16.67
CA ALA A 132 8.74 14.53 16.10
C ALA A 132 8.93 14.81 14.61
N ARG A 133 10.19 15.11 14.20
CA ARG A 133 10.54 15.37 12.79
C ARG A 133 10.29 14.19 11.84
N TYR A 134 10.27 12.93 12.35
CA TYR A 134 9.94 11.75 11.56
C TYR A 134 8.44 11.69 11.28
N TRP A 135 7.62 11.95 12.31
CA TRP A 135 6.18 12.03 12.19
C TRP A 135 5.71 13.12 11.22
N GLU A 136 6.25 14.33 11.34
CA GLU A 136 5.91 15.43 10.44
C GLU A 136 6.20 15.08 8.98
N ARG A 137 7.33 14.42 8.73
CA ARG A 137 7.69 13.99 7.38
C ARG A 137 6.79 12.86 6.87
N TYR A 138 6.46 11.89 7.74
CA TYR A 138 5.51 10.83 7.42
C TYR A 138 4.15 11.39 6.97
N ARG A 139 3.60 12.34 7.72
CA ARG A 139 2.36 13.03 7.34
C ARG A 139 2.48 13.74 5.99
N ARG A 140 3.58 14.43 5.75
CA ARG A 140 3.82 15.19 4.52
C ARG A 140 3.95 14.29 3.31
N VAL A 141 4.66 13.17 3.43
CA VAL A 141 4.79 12.19 2.35
C VAL A 141 3.46 11.50 2.06
N ASN A 142 2.72 11.08 3.09
CA ASN A 142 1.37 10.52 2.92
C ASN A 142 0.43 11.49 2.18
N ARG A 143 0.51 12.80 2.47
CA ARG A 143 -0.26 13.81 1.75
C ARG A 143 0.16 13.89 0.28
N ARG A 144 1.46 13.82 -0.02
CA ARG A 144 1.96 13.83 -1.42
C ARG A 144 1.46 12.62 -2.21
N PHE A 145 1.42 11.43 -1.61
CA PHE A 145 0.81 10.27 -2.23
C PHE A 145 -0.69 10.46 -2.49
N ALA A 146 -1.41 11.00 -1.51
CA ALA A 146 -2.82 11.31 -1.67
C ALA A 146 -3.09 12.34 -2.78
N GLU A 147 -2.25 13.38 -2.89
CA GLU A 147 -2.31 14.38 -3.95
C GLU A 147 -2.09 13.74 -5.33
N ALA A 148 -1.08 12.89 -5.49
CA ALA A 148 -0.84 12.15 -6.73
C ALA A 148 -2.05 11.28 -7.12
N VAL A 149 -2.64 10.56 -6.16
CA VAL A 149 -3.87 9.78 -6.39
C VAL A 149 -5.02 10.68 -6.84
N LEU A 150 -5.27 11.80 -6.15
CA LEU A 150 -6.36 12.73 -6.47
C LEU A 150 -6.21 13.39 -7.86
N GLU A 151 -4.98 13.66 -8.29
CA GLU A 151 -4.68 14.13 -9.64
C GLU A 151 -5.12 13.09 -10.68
N GLU A 152 -4.79 11.82 -10.45
CA GLU A 152 -5.05 10.72 -11.39
C GLU A 152 -6.52 10.34 -11.50
N VAL A 153 -7.29 10.53 -10.43
CA VAL A 153 -8.72 10.19 -10.39
C VAL A 153 -9.63 11.42 -10.55
N ARG A 154 -9.09 12.57 -10.97
CA ARG A 154 -9.87 13.80 -11.15
C ARG A 154 -11.03 13.57 -12.11
N GLY A 155 -12.27 13.81 -11.63
CA GLY A 155 -13.50 13.64 -12.42
C GLY A 155 -13.83 12.18 -12.79
N LYS A 156 -13.22 11.19 -12.13
CA LYS A 156 -13.46 9.77 -12.40
C LYS A 156 -13.91 9.06 -11.14
N GLU A 157 -14.74 8.05 -11.28
CA GLU A 157 -14.97 7.05 -10.24
C GLU A 157 -13.76 6.11 -10.17
N ALA A 158 -13.37 5.75 -8.96
CA ALA A 158 -12.23 4.88 -8.75
C ALA A 158 -12.39 4.02 -7.50
N ALA A 159 -11.75 2.85 -7.54
CA ALA A 159 -11.44 2.03 -6.39
C ALA A 159 -9.94 2.13 -6.12
N ILE A 160 -9.58 2.58 -4.92
CA ILE A 160 -8.19 2.84 -4.55
C ILE A 160 -7.80 1.86 -3.46
N TRP A 161 -6.69 1.16 -3.66
CA TRP A 161 -6.18 0.17 -2.74
C TRP A 161 -4.80 0.53 -2.23
N PHE A 162 -4.75 1.05 -1.00
CA PHE A 162 -3.51 1.40 -0.30
C PHE A 162 -2.84 0.17 0.27
N GLN A 163 -1.51 0.19 0.27
CA GLN A 163 -0.70 -0.92 0.73
C GLN A 163 0.20 -0.50 1.89
N ASP A 164 0.09 -1.28 2.98
CA ASP A 164 1.02 -1.34 4.08
C ASP A 164 1.15 -0.08 4.96
N TYR A 165 1.87 -0.22 6.06
CA TYR A 165 2.04 0.76 7.15
C TYR A 165 2.71 2.08 6.73
N HIS A 166 3.31 2.11 5.56
CA HIS A 166 3.91 3.32 5.02
C HIS A 166 2.87 4.42 4.70
N LEU A 167 1.67 4.03 4.36
CA LEU A 167 0.63 4.93 3.82
C LEU A 167 -0.61 5.03 4.71
N ALA A 168 -0.49 4.76 6.02
CA ALA A 168 -1.63 4.74 6.93
C ALA A 168 -2.46 6.05 6.99
N LEU A 169 -1.90 7.19 6.56
CA LEU A 169 -2.60 8.47 6.55
C LEU A 169 -3.10 8.91 5.17
N ALA A 170 -2.61 8.31 4.10
CA ALA A 170 -2.99 8.72 2.74
C ALA A 170 -4.50 8.59 2.49
N PRO A 171 -5.20 7.53 2.96
CA PRO A 171 -6.65 7.40 2.83
C PRO A 171 -7.42 8.58 3.43
N LEU A 172 -7.01 9.10 4.60
CA LEU A 172 -7.64 10.24 5.26
C LEU A 172 -7.60 11.50 4.38
N PHE A 173 -6.46 11.75 3.73
CA PHE A 173 -6.31 12.92 2.86
C PHE A 173 -7.09 12.78 1.55
N VAL A 174 -7.25 11.56 1.04
CA VAL A 174 -8.10 11.28 -0.12
C VAL A 174 -9.58 11.43 0.25
N ARG A 175 -10.03 10.78 1.33
CA ARG A 175 -11.43 10.81 1.80
C ARG A 175 -11.92 12.23 2.06
N ALA A 176 -11.07 13.08 2.64
CA ALA A 176 -11.40 14.48 2.92
C ALA A 176 -11.72 15.31 1.67
N ARG A 177 -11.23 14.91 0.48
CA ARG A 177 -11.44 15.60 -0.80
C ARG A 177 -12.42 14.88 -1.72
N ARG A 178 -12.49 13.57 -1.63
CA ARG A 178 -13.30 12.70 -2.48
C ARG A 178 -13.98 11.65 -1.60
N PRO A 179 -15.05 12.02 -0.88
CA PRO A 179 -15.80 11.11 0.00
C PRO A 179 -16.54 10.02 -0.78
N ASP A 180 -16.70 10.16 -2.07
CA ASP A 180 -17.37 9.26 -2.99
C ASP A 180 -16.54 8.07 -3.47
N LEU A 181 -15.20 8.11 -3.28
CA LEU A 181 -14.31 7.05 -3.76
C LEU A 181 -14.36 5.82 -2.85
N ALA A 182 -14.30 4.63 -3.47
CA ALA A 182 -14.08 3.39 -2.75
C ALA A 182 -12.61 3.27 -2.33
N LEU A 183 -12.34 3.18 -1.03
CA LEU A 183 -10.99 3.08 -0.47
C LEU A 183 -10.82 1.76 0.27
N ALA A 184 -9.77 1.03 -0.05
CA ALA A 184 -9.34 -0.15 0.70
C ALA A 184 -7.87 0.01 1.13
N HIS A 185 -7.50 -0.64 2.20
CA HIS A 185 -6.13 -0.68 2.68
C HIS A 185 -5.78 -2.09 3.15
N PHE A 186 -4.63 -2.60 2.72
CA PHE A 186 -4.10 -3.86 3.22
C PHE A 186 -2.84 -3.62 4.05
N TRP A 187 -2.84 -4.12 5.27
CA TRP A 187 -1.73 -4.02 6.22
C TRP A 187 -0.94 -5.32 6.23
N HIS A 188 0.31 -5.29 5.74
CA HIS A 188 1.10 -6.50 5.49
C HIS A 188 1.92 -7.00 6.68
N ILE A 189 2.24 -6.15 7.64
CA ILE A 189 2.99 -6.54 8.83
C ILE A 189 2.04 -6.92 9.99
N PRO A 190 2.50 -7.55 11.07
CA PRO A 190 1.67 -7.77 12.23
C PRO A 190 0.99 -6.49 12.72
N PHE A 191 -0.28 -6.56 13.12
CA PHE A 191 -0.90 -5.46 13.84
C PHE A 191 -0.87 -5.79 15.34
N PRO A 192 -0.19 -4.96 16.17
CA PRO A 192 0.09 -5.31 17.55
C PRO A 192 -1.15 -5.14 18.44
N PRO A 193 -1.17 -5.79 19.63
CA PRO A 193 -2.22 -5.56 20.61
C PRO A 193 -2.22 -4.09 21.09
N MET A 194 -3.33 -3.67 21.65
CA MET A 194 -3.59 -2.29 22.09
C MET A 194 -2.53 -1.78 23.07
N GLU A 195 -2.06 -2.63 23.98
CA GLU A 195 -1.04 -2.31 24.97
C GLU A 195 0.28 -1.87 24.35
N ILE A 196 0.63 -2.40 23.19
CA ILE A 196 1.83 -2.04 22.44
C ILE A 196 1.53 -0.84 21.52
N PHE A 197 0.43 -0.87 20.76
CA PHE A 197 0.14 0.20 19.81
C PHE A 197 -0.05 1.57 20.50
N ARG A 198 -0.61 1.58 21.70
CA ARG A 198 -0.78 2.80 22.54
C ARG A 198 0.53 3.48 22.94
N LEU A 199 1.68 2.80 22.82
CA LEU A 199 2.99 3.41 23.04
C LEU A 199 3.33 4.45 21.95
N SER A 200 2.64 4.40 20.81
CA SER A 200 2.73 5.45 19.80
C SER A 200 1.99 6.70 20.27
N PRO A 201 2.66 7.86 20.41
CA PRO A 201 1.98 9.13 20.67
C PRO A 201 0.99 9.51 19.55
N GLN A 202 1.12 8.92 18.37
CA GLN A 202 0.31 9.18 17.19
C GLN A 202 -0.76 8.11 16.94
N ALA A 203 -0.95 7.15 17.86
CA ALA A 203 -1.84 6.01 17.67
C ALA A 203 -3.25 6.41 17.21
N GLY A 204 -3.88 7.34 17.90
CA GLY A 204 -5.22 7.82 17.54
C GLY A 204 -5.28 8.45 16.15
N TYR A 205 -4.23 9.19 15.75
CA TYR A 205 -4.18 9.82 14.43
C TYR A 205 -3.94 8.80 13.30
N LEU A 206 -3.08 7.80 13.54
CA LEU A 206 -2.87 6.69 12.61
C LEU A 206 -4.15 5.89 12.39
N LEU A 207 -4.86 5.55 13.48
CA LEU A 207 -6.13 4.85 13.40
C LEU A 207 -7.19 5.64 12.63
N ARG A 208 -7.29 6.96 12.84
CA ARG A 208 -8.19 7.81 12.03
C ARG A 208 -7.83 7.77 10.54
N GLY A 209 -6.55 7.71 10.21
CA GLY A 209 -6.09 7.55 8.84
C GLY A 209 -6.54 6.23 8.22
N MET A 210 -6.39 5.14 8.96
CA MET A 210 -6.77 3.81 8.54
C MET A 210 -8.30 3.63 8.48
N LEU A 211 -9.06 4.19 9.43
CA LEU A 211 -10.52 4.15 9.47
C LEU A 211 -11.20 5.00 8.38
N ALA A 212 -10.45 5.83 7.64
CA ALA A 212 -10.96 6.55 6.48
C ALA A 212 -11.17 5.64 5.26
N ASN A 213 -10.75 4.38 5.31
CA ASN A 213 -11.03 3.38 4.30
C ASN A 213 -12.43 2.76 4.50
N ASP A 214 -13.01 2.24 3.43
CA ASP A 214 -14.21 1.41 3.49
C ASP A 214 -13.88 -0.02 3.91
N LEU A 215 -12.65 -0.48 3.60
CA LEU A 215 -12.16 -1.81 3.95
C LEU A 215 -10.72 -1.76 4.45
N MET A 216 -10.48 -2.35 5.62
CA MET A 216 -9.16 -2.68 6.15
C MET A 216 -8.92 -4.18 6.10
N GLY A 217 -7.86 -4.59 5.42
CA GLY A 217 -7.45 -5.98 5.31
C GLY A 217 -6.18 -6.30 6.11
N PHE A 218 -6.14 -7.47 6.70
CA PHE A 218 -5.01 -8.02 7.46
C PHE A 218 -4.73 -9.45 7.03
N HIS A 219 -3.58 -10.02 7.38
CA HIS A 219 -3.28 -11.42 7.09
C HIS A 219 -3.99 -12.40 8.02
N LEU A 220 -4.17 -12.06 9.29
CA LEU A 220 -4.66 -12.96 10.32
C LEU A 220 -5.85 -12.36 11.08
N PRO A 221 -6.81 -13.20 11.52
CA PRO A 221 -7.94 -12.75 12.33
C PRO A 221 -7.52 -11.98 13.58
N GLY A 222 -6.46 -12.44 14.28
CA GLY A 222 -5.95 -11.77 15.47
C GLY A 222 -5.43 -10.36 15.23
N PHE A 223 -4.89 -10.06 14.04
CA PHE A 223 -4.45 -8.71 13.68
C PHE A 223 -5.65 -7.78 13.45
N ALA A 224 -6.67 -8.27 12.78
CA ALA A 224 -7.93 -7.54 12.58
C ALA A 224 -8.64 -7.26 13.92
N ASP A 225 -8.66 -8.22 14.84
CA ASP A 225 -9.21 -8.05 16.18
C ASP A 225 -8.41 -7.02 17.00
N ASN A 226 -7.08 -7.06 16.93
CA ASN A 226 -6.23 -6.05 17.55
C ASN A 226 -6.52 -4.65 17.01
N PHE A 227 -6.68 -4.52 15.69
CA PHE A 227 -7.05 -3.24 15.08
C PHE A 227 -8.40 -2.73 15.59
N LEU A 228 -9.43 -3.56 15.62
CA LEU A 228 -10.75 -3.20 16.14
C LEU A 228 -10.69 -2.75 17.61
N ARG A 229 -9.92 -3.45 18.46
CA ARG A 229 -9.71 -3.05 19.87
C ARG A 229 -9.00 -1.70 19.97
N CYS A 230 -7.97 -1.48 19.15
CA CYS A 230 -7.27 -0.19 19.07
C CYS A 230 -8.20 0.91 18.59
N ALA A 231 -8.98 0.70 17.53
CA ALA A 231 -9.93 1.66 16.98
C ALA A 231 -10.93 2.13 18.06
N ARG A 232 -11.50 1.18 18.81
CA ARG A 232 -12.43 1.49 19.91
C ARG A 232 -11.77 2.30 21.02
N ARG A 233 -10.58 1.89 21.48
CA ARG A 233 -9.96 2.42 22.70
C ARG A 233 -9.10 3.67 22.46
N LEU A 234 -8.46 3.79 21.30
CA LEU A 234 -7.49 4.85 21.04
C LEU A 234 -7.97 5.89 20.03
N ALA A 235 -8.94 5.55 19.18
CA ALA A 235 -9.56 6.49 18.25
C ALA A 235 -10.99 6.89 18.64
N GLY A 236 -11.64 6.19 19.58
CA GLY A 236 -13.02 6.43 20.00
C GLY A 236 -14.06 5.95 18.98
N ALA A 237 -13.72 5.00 18.11
CA ALA A 237 -14.66 4.43 17.16
C ALA A 237 -15.70 3.54 17.85
N GLU A 238 -16.93 3.55 17.34
CA GLU A 238 -17.94 2.56 17.65
C GLU A 238 -17.62 1.28 16.92
N VAL A 239 -17.45 0.15 17.63
CA VAL A 239 -17.01 -1.12 17.06
C VAL A 239 -18.02 -2.21 17.31
N ASP A 240 -18.46 -2.84 16.23
CA ASP A 240 -19.18 -4.11 16.24
C ASP A 240 -18.22 -5.24 15.86
N PHE A 241 -17.86 -6.08 16.84
CA PHE A 241 -16.95 -7.21 16.65
C PHE A 241 -17.59 -8.36 15.86
N ALA A 242 -18.91 -8.53 15.93
CA ALA A 242 -19.61 -9.58 15.20
C ALA A 242 -19.73 -9.24 13.71
N ALA A 243 -20.10 -7.99 13.41
CA ALA A 243 -20.14 -7.46 12.05
C ALA A 243 -18.74 -7.10 11.50
N ARG A 244 -17.71 -7.09 12.36
CA ARG A 244 -16.33 -6.68 12.01
C ARG A 244 -16.28 -5.28 11.40
N THR A 245 -16.92 -4.32 12.06
CA THR A 245 -16.99 -2.92 11.62
C THR A 245 -16.50 -1.96 12.70
N ALA A 246 -15.96 -0.83 12.25
CA ALA A 246 -15.61 0.29 13.10
C ALA A 246 -16.14 1.60 12.48
N THR A 247 -17.00 2.31 13.21
CA THR A 247 -17.59 3.57 12.76
C THR A 247 -16.96 4.74 13.51
N LEU A 248 -16.46 5.71 12.76
CA LEU A 248 -15.86 6.92 13.30
C LEU A 248 -16.33 8.14 12.50
N ASP A 249 -16.81 9.17 13.20
CA ASP A 249 -17.30 10.42 12.59
C ASP A 249 -18.35 10.16 11.47
N GLY A 250 -19.22 9.14 11.65
CA GLY A 250 -20.27 8.76 10.70
C GLY A 250 -19.82 7.91 9.51
N HIS A 251 -18.53 7.59 9.40
CA HIS A 251 -18.01 6.69 8.38
C HIS A 251 -17.74 5.30 8.96
N THR A 252 -18.21 4.25 8.26
CA THR A 252 -18.03 2.86 8.67
C THR A 252 -16.96 2.17 7.81
N CYS A 253 -15.95 1.64 8.47
CA CYS A 253 -14.90 0.82 7.89
C CYS A 253 -15.14 -0.66 8.23
N TYR A 254 -15.17 -1.51 7.22
CA TYR A 254 -15.19 -2.97 7.38
C TYR A 254 -13.76 -3.48 7.60
N VAL A 255 -13.62 -4.49 8.47
CA VAL A 255 -12.31 -5.02 8.87
C VAL A 255 -12.29 -6.53 8.64
N GLY A 256 -11.42 -6.99 7.75
CA GLY A 256 -11.33 -8.40 7.37
C GLY A 256 -9.92 -8.97 7.46
N ASP A 257 -9.85 -10.29 7.43
CA ASP A 257 -8.60 -11.03 7.27
C ASP A 257 -8.60 -11.77 5.93
N PHE A 258 -7.50 -11.57 5.21
CA PHE A 258 -7.30 -12.10 3.86
C PHE A 258 -5.86 -12.61 3.77
N PRO A 259 -5.59 -13.86 4.15
CA PRO A 259 -4.23 -14.39 4.15
C PRO A 259 -3.69 -14.48 2.71
N ILE A 260 -2.55 -13.85 2.47
CA ILE A 260 -1.81 -14.04 1.22
C ILE A 260 -1.03 -15.34 1.32
N SER A 261 -1.08 -16.14 0.24
CA SER A 261 -0.29 -17.35 0.08
C SER A 261 0.82 -17.13 -0.97
N ILE A 262 1.64 -18.15 -1.17
CA ILE A 262 2.64 -18.22 -2.23
C ILE A 262 2.07 -19.01 -3.41
N ASP A 263 2.57 -18.72 -4.61
CA ASP A 263 2.31 -19.54 -5.79
C ASP A 263 3.18 -20.80 -5.72
N LEU A 264 2.55 -21.91 -5.32
CA LEU A 264 3.23 -23.19 -5.13
C LEU A 264 3.78 -23.74 -6.45
N ASP A 265 3.12 -23.50 -7.56
CA ASP A 265 3.55 -24.02 -8.87
C ASP A 265 4.80 -23.27 -9.33
N GLN A 266 4.86 -21.96 -9.14
CA GLN A 266 6.07 -21.18 -9.41
C GLN A 266 7.27 -21.65 -8.56
N PHE A 267 7.05 -22.02 -7.30
CA PHE A 267 8.12 -22.56 -6.44
C PHE A 267 8.56 -23.97 -6.87
N ARG A 268 7.63 -24.83 -7.28
CA ARG A 268 7.95 -26.16 -7.80
C ARG A 268 8.75 -26.07 -9.09
N ASP A 269 8.35 -25.21 -10.00
CA ASP A 269 9.04 -24.99 -11.27
C ASP A 269 10.46 -24.45 -11.04
N ALA A 270 10.60 -23.49 -10.11
CA ALA A 270 11.90 -22.97 -9.73
C ALA A 270 12.80 -24.02 -9.07
N ALA A 271 12.25 -24.92 -8.23
CA ALA A 271 13.00 -25.99 -7.59
C ALA A 271 13.46 -27.09 -8.55
N THR A 272 12.78 -27.24 -9.69
CA THR A 272 13.11 -28.22 -10.73
C THR A 272 13.92 -27.63 -11.89
N ALA A 273 14.20 -26.33 -11.85
CA ALA A 273 14.96 -25.66 -12.90
C ALA A 273 16.42 -26.18 -12.97
N PRO A 274 17.00 -26.34 -14.17
CA PRO A 274 18.39 -26.77 -14.31
C PRO A 274 19.35 -25.82 -13.58
N GLY A 275 20.19 -26.36 -12.69
CA GLY A 275 21.18 -25.60 -11.92
C GLY A 275 20.78 -25.26 -10.47
N VAL A 276 19.67 -25.77 -10.00
CA VAL A 276 19.31 -25.77 -8.56
C VAL A 276 19.70 -27.12 -7.98
N GLU A 277 20.79 -27.20 -7.19
CA GLU A 277 21.17 -28.35 -6.38
C GLU A 277 20.71 -28.16 -4.93
#